data_e3b4349d0959b72d1bdc699f0fafc37e
#
_entry.id   e3b4349d0959b72d1bdc699f0fafc37e
#
_cell.length_a   1.000
_cell.length_b   1.000
_cell.length_c   1.000
_cell.angle_alpha   90.00
_cell.angle_beta   90.00
_cell.angle_gamma   90.00
#
_symmetry.space_group_name_H-M   'P 1'
#
loop_
_entity.id
_entity.type
_entity.pdbx_description
1 polymer ?
#
loop_
_entity_poly.entity_id
_entity_poly.type
_entity_poly.pdbx_seq_one_letter_code
_entity_poly.pdbx_strand_id
1 'polypeptide(L)'
;MFAKLLTGALAAGTLSLWVGAAHSHPIEAKPVEAVTASFDIIETVVVTKKDKAIFTTRVRGTAGSDKPAATGKFEGSDVYAYVWPTSLNSGEIGFERDQGIVALAVTFHPDFDDAAYGGRNRDVWHPHWVVLNEDKACKGGLKVTDIPNGQKPKVPPTWPKVPLLIDSPDYPTTFKGDAVEVSIPLSLLGGIGGASFDGVTAGLKVNGNLHSPLLCVDNVFKVASGNLSLPGKVATGK
;
A
#
# COMPACT_ATOMS: atom_id res chain seq x y z
N MET A 1 -33.39 39.83 66.61
CA MET A 1 -33.40 39.85 65.16
C MET A 1 -32.05 39.37 64.72
N PHE A 2 -31.95 38.09 64.33
CA PHE A 2 -30.68 37.51 63.84
C PHE A 2 -30.84 37.19 62.35
N ALA A 3 -30.05 37.87 61.50
CA ALA A 3 -29.99 37.60 60.07
C ALA A 3 -29.03 36.44 59.80
N LYS A 4 -29.50 35.39 59.15
CA LYS A 4 -28.67 34.27 58.65
C LYS A 4 -28.14 34.62 57.29
N LEU A 5 -26.82 34.73 57.12
CA LEU A 5 -26.15 34.75 55.80
C LEU A 5 -26.08 33.32 55.33
N LEU A 6 -26.63 33.05 54.11
CA LEU A 6 -26.40 31.85 53.31
C LEU A 6 -25.19 32.09 52.41
N THR A 7 -24.13 31.33 52.64
CA THR A 7 -22.97 31.23 51.73
C THR A 7 -23.24 30.08 50.71
N GLY A 8 -23.49 30.46 49.46
CA GLY A 8 -23.58 29.52 48.36
C GLY A 8 -22.19 29.14 47.86
N ALA A 9 -21.83 27.89 47.94
CA ALA A 9 -20.61 27.33 47.31
C ALA A 9 -20.87 27.03 45.83
N LEU A 10 -20.19 27.76 44.93
CA LEU A 10 -20.13 27.39 43.51
C LEU A 10 -19.16 26.21 43.33
N ALA A 11 -19.68 25.05 42.98
CA ALA A 11 -18.87 23.92 42.51
C ALA A 11 -18.47 24.14 41.04
N ALA A 12 -17.21 24.47 40.81
CA ALA A 12 -16.65 24.51 39.44
C ALA A 12 -16.42 23.07 38.98
N GLY A 13 -17.30 22.55 38.13
CA GLY A 13 -17.12 21.27 37.45
C GLY A 13 -16.05 21.38 36.35
N THR A 14 -14.90 20.77 36.55
CA THR A 14 -13.88 20.63 35.51
C THR A 14 -14.33 19.58 34.50
N LEU A 15 -14.73 20.03 33.31
CA LEU A 15 -15.02 19.17 32.16
C LEU A 15 -13.68 18.63 31.64
N SER A 16 -13.34 17.42 32.01
CA SER A 16 -12.16 16.71 31.41
C SER A 16 -12.50 16.31 29.99
N LEU A 17 -12.01 17.08 29.03
CA LEU A 17 -12.03 16.68 27.64
C LEU A 17 -11.09 15.48 27.46
N TRP A 18 -11.66 14.30 27.37
CA TRP A 18 -10.94 13.12 26.91
C TRP A 18 -10.64 13.30 25.42
N VAL A 19 -9.44 13.78 25.10
CA VAL A 19 -8.91 13.75 23.74
C VAL A 19 -8.55 12.29 23.48
N GLY A 20 -9.45 11.56 22.85
CA GLY A 20 -9.19 10.20 22.39
C GLY A 20 -7.97 10.22 21.48
N ALA A 21 -6.88 9.55 21.88
CA ALA A 21 -5.78 9.29 20.99
C ALA A 21 -6.32 8.43 19.83
N ALA A 22 -6.19 8.90 18.61
CA ALA A 22 -6.51 8.08 17.44
C ALA A 22 -5.50 6.93 17.42
N HIS A 23 -5.95 5.73 17.79
CA HIS A 23 -5.14 4.54 17.73
C HIS A 23 -5.18 4.02 16.29
N SER A 24 -4.01 3.70 15.72
CA SER A 24 -3.97 2.89 14.50
C SER A 24 -4.62 1.55 14.81
N HIS A 25 -5.41 1.05 13.89
CA HIS A 25 -5.90 -0.32 13.95
C HIS A 25 -5.04 -1.17 13.02
N PRO A 26 -3.93 -1.75 13.53
CA PRO A 26 -3.14 -2.69 12.76
C PRO A 26 -4.01 -3.92 12.43
N ILE A 27 -3.69 -4.56 11.32
CA ILE A 27 -4.24 -5.88 11.02
C ILE A 27 -3.21 -6.89 11.50
N GLU A 28 -3.56 -7.65 12.52
CA GLU A 28 -2.77 -8.79 12.97
C GLU A 28 -3.22 -10.04 12.22
N ALA A 29 -2.27 -10.80 11.70
CA ALA A 29 -2.53 -12.04 10.98
C ALA A 29 -1.81 -13.20 11.65
N LYS A 30 -2.48 -14.38 11.69
CA LYS A 30 -1.86 -15.59 12.22
C LYS A 30 -0.82 -16.11 11.23
N PRO A 31 0.34 -16.58 11.70
CA PRO A 31 1.31 -17.28 10.86
C PRO A 31 0.69 -18.48 10.14
N VAL A 32 1.15 -18.74 8.91
CA VAL A 32 0.74 -19.89 8.09
C VAL A 32 1.99 -20.62 7.61
N GLU A 33 2.25 -21.82 8.14
CA GLU A 33 3.47 -22.56 7.84
C GLU A 33 3.67 -22.91 6.36
N ALA A 34 2.57 -23.04 5.61
CA ALA A 34 2.62 -23.32 4.17
C ALA A 34 3.05 -22.09 3.33
N VAL A 35 3.06 -20.89 3.92
CA VAL A 35 3.51 -19.66 3.25
C VAL A 35 4.99 -19.46 3.55
N THR A 36 5.78 -19.13 2.52
CA THR A 36 7.19 -18.76 2.67
C THR A 36 7.32 -17.65 3.72
N ALA A 37 8.22 -17.80 4.68
CA ALA A 37 8.30 -16.95 5.87
C ALA A 37 8.47 -15.46 5.56
N SER A 38 9.19 -15.11 4.49
CA SER A 38 9.38 -13.72 4.02
C SER A 38 8.11 -13.09 3.42
N PHE A 39 7.09 -13.89 3.09
CA PHE A 39 5.79 -13.45 2.57
C PHE A 39 4.62 -13.73 3.52
N ASP A 40 4.86 -14.41 4.64
CA ASP A 40 3.84 -14.73 5.63
C ASP A 40 3.60 -13.54 6.56
N ILE A 41 2.68 -12.66 6.18
CA ILE A 41 2.33 -11.44 6.93
C ILE A 41 1.84 -11.81 8.32
N ILE A 42 2.41 -11.18 9.35
CA ILE A 42 1.96 -11.27 10.74
C ILE A 42 1.34 -9.97 11.25
N GLU A 43 1.68 -8.83 10.63
CA GLU A 43 1.10 -7.54 10.96
C GLU A 43 1.19 -6.61 9.75
N THR A 44 0.17 -5.77 9.55
CA THR A 44 0.26 -4.63 8.66
C THR A 44 -0.41 -3.41 9.30
N VAL A 45 0.19 -2.23 9.12
CA VAL A 45 -0.28 -0.99 9.71
C VAL A 45 0.02 0.20 8.81
N VAL A 46 -0.89 1.19 8.80
CA VAL A 46 -0.66 2.47 8.14
C VAL A 46 -0.98 3.59 9.11
N VAL A 47 -0.01 4.48 9.33
CA VAL A 47 -0.14 5.62 10.23
C VAL A 47 0.26 6.92 9.53
N THR A 48 -0.35 8.04 9.93
CA THR A 48 0.19 9.35 9.59
C THR A 48 0.97 9.91 10.78
N LYS A 49 2.19 10.35 10.53
CA LYS A 49 3.06 10.93 11.57
C LYS A 49 3.72 12.18 11.01
N LYS A 50 3.46 13.33 11.65
CA LYS A 50 3.88 14.65 11.15
C LYS A 50 3.32 14.86 9.74
N ASP A 51 4.20 15.02 8.76
CA ASP A 51 3.93 15.29 7.35
C ASP A 51 3.98 14.05 6.44
N LYS A 52 3.97 12.83 7.02
CA LYS A 52 4.14 11.57 6.29
C LYS A 52 3.04 10.56 6.61
N ALA A 53 2.69 9.77 5.61
CA ALA A 53 2.05 8.47 5.77
C ALA A 53 3.13 7.38 5.77
N ILE A 54 3.08 6.47 6.73
CA ILE A 54 4.02 5.38 6.92
C ILE A 54 3.25 4.08 6.78
N PHE A 55 3.60 3.30 5.77
CA PHE A 55 3.05 1.98 5.49
C PHE A 55 4.06 0.94 5.95
N THR A 56 3.64 0.04 6.82
CA THR A 56 4.52 -1.00 7.37
C THR A 56 3.84 -2.36 7.27
N THR A 57 4.58 -3.36 6.81
CA THR A 57 4.18 -4.78 6.88
C THR A 57 5.30 -5.56 7.55
N ARG A 58 4.94 -6.42 8.50
CA ARG A 58 5.83 -7.38 9.16
C ARG A 58 5.47 -8.79 8.73
N VAL A 59 6.48 -9.59 8.51
CA VAL A 59 6.36 -11.00 8.11
C VAL A 59 7.00 -11.91 9.14
N ARG A 60 6.70 -13.21 9.09
CA ARG A 60 7.24 -14.20 10.00
C ARG A 60 8.76 -14.40 9.87
N GLY A 61 9.29 -14.15 8.66
CA GLY A 61 10.72 -14.29 8.36
C GLY A 61 11.42 -12.96 8.13
N THR A 62 12.45 -12.97 7.28
CA THR A 62 13.16 -11.75 6.88
C THR A 62 12.48 -11.14 5.66
N ALA A 63 11.96 -9.92 5.79
CA ALA A 63 11.31 -9.21 4.69
C ALA A 63 12.30 -8.96 3.53
N GLY A 64 11.84 -9.22 2.30
CA GLY A 64 12.63 -9.00 1.09
C GLY A 64 13.74 -10.01 0.82
N SER A 65 13.89 -11.06 1.66
CA SER A 65 14.93 -12.10 1.46
C SER A 65 14.67 -12.97 0.24
N ASP A 66 13.43 -13.30 -0.03
CA ASP A 66 13.06 -14.09 -1.20
C ASP A 66 12.74 -13.18 -2.39
N LYS A 67 13.35 -13.49 -3.52
CA LYS A 67 13.27 -12.71 -4.76
C LYS A 67 13.00 -13.64 -5.92
N PRO A 68 12.28 -13.18 -6.97
CA PRO A 68 12.12 -13.99 -8.18
C PRO A 68 13.46 -14.18 -8.87
N ALA A 69 13.64 -15.34 -9.50
CA ALA A 69 14.82 -15.60 -10.32
C ALA A 69 14.73 -14.81 -11.63
N ALA A 70 15.87 -14.25 -12.08
CA ALA A 70 15.94 -13.62 -13.38
C ALA A 70 15.75 -14.63 -14.50
N THR A 71 14.90 -14.31 -15.47
CA THR A 71 14.65 -15.10 -16.67
C THR A 71 15.47 -14.62 -17.87
N GLY A 72 16.02 -13.38 -17.77
CA GLY A 72 16.70 -12.69 -18.86
C GLY A 72 15.75 -12.17 -19.95
N LYS A 73 14.43 -12.18 -19.70
CA LYS A 73 13.40 -11.74 -20.64
C LYS A 73 12.35 -10.90 -19.93
N PHE A 74 11.84 -9.87 -20.60
CA PHE A 74 10.72 -9.08 -20.10
C PHE A 74 9.43 -9.91 -20.06
N GLU A 75 9.09 -10.57 -21.19
CA GLU A 75 7.93 -11.46 -21.24
C GLU A 75 8.14 -12.69 -20.38
N GLY A 76 7.16 -12.97 -19.54
CA GLY A 76 7.19 -14.10 -18.61
C GLY A 76 8.00 -13.86 -17.36
N SER A 77 8.56 -12.64 -17.15
CA SER A 77 9.25 -12.31 -15.92
C SER A 77 8.30 -12.28 -14.72
N ASP A 78 8.82 -12.66 -13.57
CA ASP A 78 8.13 -12.62 -12.30
C ASP A 78 8.45 -11.31 -11.57
N VAL A 79 7.44 -10.80 -10.85
CA VAL A 79 7.54 -9.65 -9.95
C VAL A 79 7.01 -10.07 -8.60
N TYR A 80 7.81 -9.95 -7.54
CA TYR A 80 7.32 -10.17 -6.18
C TYR A 80 6.98 -8.83 -5.52
N ALA A 81 5.95 -8.82 -4.67
CA ALA A 81 5.42 -7.59 -4.11
C ALA A 81 4.93 -7.73 -2.67
N TYR A 82 5.20 -6.69 -1.88
CA TYR A 82 4.48 -6.34 -0.65
C TYR A 82 3.50 -5.24 -0.99
N VAL A 83 2.22 -5.44 -0.72
CA VAL A 83 1.14 -4.59 -1.25
C VAL A 83 0.20 -4.14 -0.14
N TRP A 84 -0.19 -2.88 -0.16
CA TRP A 84 -1.24 -2.30 0.67
C TRP A 84 -2.39 -1.84 -0.23
N PRO A 85 -3.40 -2.71 -0.50
CA PRO A 85 -4.65 -2.27 -1.11
C PRO A 85 -5.34 -1.27 -0.19
N THR A 86 -5.92 -0.22 -0.76
CA THR A 86 -6.52 0.89 -0.01
C THR A 86 -7.90 1.25 -0.53
N SER A 87 -8.67 2.00 0.26
CA SER A 87 -9.90 2.64 -0.16
C SER A 87 -9.68 4.04 -0.77
N LEU A 88 -8.44 4.41 -1.07
CA LEU A 88 -8.14 5.67 -1.75
C LEU A 88 -8.75 5.68 -3.15
N ASN A 89 -9.18 6.88 -3.58
CA ASN A 89 -9.53 7.09 -4.97
C ASN A 89 -8.26 7.29 -5.81
N SER A 90 -8.23 6.78 -7.02
CA SER A 90 -7.09 6.93 -7.94
C SER A 90 -6.71 8.38 -8.20
N GLY A 91 -7.67 9.32 -8.09
CA GLY A 91 -7.42 10.76 -8.15
C GLY A 91 -6.55 11.29 -7.01
N GLU A 92 -6.50 10.62 -5.86
CA GLU A 92 -5.73 11.02 -4.68
C GLU A 92 -4.24 10.69 -4.80
N ILE A 93 -3.88 9.84 -5.76
CA ILE A 93 -2.50 9.48 -6.11
C ILE A 93 -2.09 9.99 -7.50
N GLY A 94 -2.88 10.90 -8.10
CA GLY A 94 -2.51 11.63 -9.33
C GLY A 94 -3.05 11.08 -10.64
N PHE A 95 -3.75 9.95 -10.65
CA PHE A 95 -4.46 9.44 -11.85
C PHE A 95 -5.82 10.12 -12.07
N GLU A 96 -6.54 9.72 -13.11
CA GLU A 96 -7.97 10.01 -13.21
C GLU A 96 -8.71 9.37 -12.04
N ARG A 97 -9.86 9.96 -11.65
CA ARG A 97 -10.67 9.40 -10.56
C ARG A 97 -11.36 8.10 -10.98
N ASP A 98 -11.66 7.29 -9.99
CA ASP A 98 -12.53 6.11 -10.12
C ASP A 98 -12.04 5.05 -11.13
N GLN A 99 -10.71 4.89 -11.22
CA GLN A 99 -10.09 3.97 -12.18
C GLN A 99 -9.98 2.52 -11.67
N GLY A 100 -10.23 2.25 -10.40
CA GLY A 100 -10.15 0.92 -9.80
C GLY A 100 -9.61 0.94 -8.38
N ILE A 101 -9.11 -0.21 -7.93
CA ILE A 101 -8.53 -0.41 -6.58
C ILE A 101 -7.14 0.20 -6.55
N VAL A 102 -6.93 1.18 -5.67
CA VAL A 102 -5.62 1.79 -5.45
C VAL A 102 -4.81 0.96 -4.46
N ALA A 103 -3.59 0.61 -4.82
CA ALA A 103 -2.66 -0.06 -3.93
C ALA A 103 -1.26 0.55 -3.98
N LEU A 104 -0.62 0.69 -2.82
CA LEU A 104 0.83 0.87 -2.73
C LEU A 104 1.47 -0.51 -2.82
N ALA A 105 2.48 -0.66 -3.67
CA ALA A 105 3.23 -1.91 -3.83
C ALA A 105 4.73 -1.64 -3.73
N VAL A 106 5.47 -2.45 -2.96
CA VAL A 106 6.93 -2.49 -3.01
C VAL A 106 7.29 -3.74 -3.79
N THR A 107 7.92 -3.57 -4.95
CA THR A 107 8.18 -4.65 -5.90
C THR A 107 9.65 -4.94 -6.09
N PHE A 108 9.95 -6.16 -6.50
CA PHE A 108 11.24 -6.59 -7.00
C PHE A 108 11.06 -7.33 -8.32
N HIS A 109 11.76 -6.89 -9.37
CA HIS A 109 11.69 -7.46 -10.72
C HIS A 109 13.09 -7.46 -11.38
N PRO A 110 13.78 -8.61 -11.44
CA PRO A 110 15.18 -8.67 -11.84
C PRO A 110 15.41 -8.54 -13.35
N ASP A 111 14.37 -8.66 -14.17
CA ASP A 111 14.51 -8.76 -15.63
C ASP A 111 14.37 -7.41 -16.36
N PHE A 112 13.91 -6.36 -15.69
CA PHE A 112 13.74 -5.03 -16.28
C PHE A 112 13.89 -3.90 -15.27
N ASP A 113 14.28 -2.74 -15.75
CA ASP A 113 14.27 -1.50 -14.99
C ASP A 113 13.00 -0.69 -15.32
N ASP A 114 12.61 0.19 -14.41
CA ASP A 114 11.58 1.20 -14.65
C ASP A 114 12.10 2.61 -14.33
N ALA A 115 11.19 3.61 -14.21
CA ALA A 115 11.61 5.00 -14.01
C ALA A 115 12.09 5.33 -12.60
N ALA A 116 11.77 4.50 -11.60
CA ALA A 116 12.18 4.73 -10.20
C ALA A 116 13.70 4.68 -10.05
N TYR A 117 14.22 5.46 -9.10
CA TYR A 117 15.65 5.51 -8.77
C TYR A 117 16.57 5.76 -9.98
N GLY A 118 16.10 6.57 -10.92
CA GLY A 118 16.85 6.93 -12.12
C GLY A 118 16.96 5.79 -13.13
N GLY A 119 16.04 4.81 -13.11
CA GLY A 119 15.97 3.72 -14.08
C GLY A 119 17.07 2.67 -13.90
N ARG A 120 17.53 2.43 -12.66
CA ARG A 120 18.51 1.38 -12.31
C ARG A 120 18.04 0.65 -11.07
N ASN A 121 16.99 -0.14 -11.20
CA ASN A 121 16.28 -0.68 -10.04
C ASN A 121 15.94 -2.18 -10.11
N ARG A 122 16.37 -2.91 -11.14
CA ARG A 122 16.15 -4.36 -11.24
C ARG A 122 16.69 -5.18 -10.06
N ASP A 123 17.68 -4.64 -9.34
CA ASP A 123 18.30 -5.30 -8.18
C ASP A 123 17.81 -4.72 -6.84
N VAL A 124 16.81 -3.83 -6.86
CA VAL A 124 16.35 -3.08 -5.69
C VAL A 124 14.84 -3.22 -5.52
N TRP A 125 14.41 -3.49 -4.29
CA TRP A 125 13.00 -3.34 -3.91
C TRP A 125 12.62 -1.86 -3.95
N HIS A 126 11.54 -1.50 -4.65
CA HIS A 126 11.12 -0.12 -4.81
C HIS A 126 9.60 0.02 -4.90
N PRO A 127 9.06 1.21 -4.53
CA PRO A 127 7.63 1.41 -4.40
C PRO A 127 6.97 1.85 -5.70
N HIS A 128 5.72 1.45 -5.85
CA HIS A 128 4.79 1.88 -6.88
C HIS A 128 3.43 2.20 -6.29
N TRP A 129 2.74 3.18 -6.86
CA TRP A 129 1.30 3.22 -6.81
C TRP A 129 0.74 2.48 -8.03
N VAL A 130 -0.21 1.60 -7.81
CA VAL A 130 -0.89 0.86 -8.88
C VAL A 130 -2.39 1.00 -8.75
N VAL A 131 -3.07 0.99 -9.90
CA VAL A 131 -4.52 0.84 -9.96
C VAL A 131 -4.83 -0.55 -10.49
N LEU A 132 -5.61 -1.33 -9.73
CA LEU A 132 -5.94 -2.71 -10.05
C LEU A 132 -7.41 -2.82 -10.49
N ASN A 133 -7.67 -3.69 -11.45
CA ASN A 133 -9.01 -4.10 -11.84
C ASN A 133 -9.11 -5.62 -11.95
N GLU A 134 -10.33 -6.13 -11.81
CA GLU A 134 -10.61 -7.55 -12.04
C GLU A 134 -10.31 -7.93 -13.49
N ASP A 135 -9.64 -9.06 -13.66
CA ASP A 135 -9.44 -9.68 -14.97
C ASP A 135 -9.35 -11.20 -14.83
N LYS A 136 -10.29 -11.89 -15.46
CA LYS A 136 -10.38 -13.36 -15.44
C LYS A 136 -9.25 -14.05 -16.20
N ALA A 137 -8.53 -13.33 -17.06
CA ALA A 137 -7.34 -13.85 -17.74
C ALA A 137 -6.14 -13.97 -16.80
N CYS A 138 -6.13 -13.22 -15.70
CA CYS A 138 -5.12 -13.30 -14.66
C CYS A 138 -5.47 -14.39 -13.66
N LYS A 139 -4.53 -15.27 -13.34
CA LYS A 139 -4.74 -16.41 -12.43
C LYS A 139 -5.13 -15.96 -11.02
N GLY A 140 -4.60 -14.84 -10.53
CA GLY A 140 -4.99 -14.22 -9.27
C GLY A 140 -6.23 -13.32 -9.37
N GLY A 141 -6.90 -13.26 -10.52
CA GLY A 141 -8.16 -12.54 -10.71
C GLY A 141 -8.04 -11.02 -10.87
N LEU A 142 -6.84 -10.47 -10.77
CA LEU A 142 -6.57 -9.03 -10.85
C LEU A 142 -5.42 -8.73 -11.81
N LYS A 143 -5.50 -7.58 -12.46
CA LYS A 143 -4.41 -7.00 -13.24
C LYS A 143 -4.07 -5.59 -12.77
N VAL A 144 -2.87 -5.10 -13.08
CA VAL A 144 -2.62 -3.66 -13.14
C VAL A 144 -3.36 -3.12 -14.36
N THR A 145 -4.11 -2.05 -14.18
CA THR A 145 -5.01 -1.51 -15.22
C THR A 145 -4.23 -1.05 -16.45
N ASP A 146 -4.57 -1.63 -17.61
CA ASP A 146 -3.98 -1.20 -18.87
C ASP A 146 -4.55 0.15 -19.32
N ILE A 147 -3.70 0.99 -19.91
CA ILE A 147 -4.11 2.18 -20.65
C ILE A 147 -4.38 1.75 -22.10
N PRO A 148 -5.63 1.79 -22.58
CA PRO A 148 -5.95 1.39 -23.95
C PRO A 148 -5.17 2.22 -24.98
N ASN A 149 -4.82 1.58 -26.11
CA ASN A 149 -4.07 2.24 -27.17
C ASN A 149 -4.78 3.52 -27.66
N GLY A 150 -4.02 4.61 -27.76
CA GLY A 150 -4.52 5.92 -28.18
C GLY A 150 -5.16 6.75 -27.06
N GLN A 151 -5.39 6.20 -25.87
CA GLN A 151 -5.87 6.97 -24.72
C GLN A 151 -4.71 7.70 -24.03
N LYS A 152 -5.04 8.87 -23.46
CA LYS A 152 -4.11 9.73 -22.72
C LYS A 152 -4.77 10.16 -21.41
N PRO A 153 -4.92 9.23 -20.43
CA PRO A 153 -5.49 9.60 -19.14
C PRO A 153 -4.57 10.54 -18.38
N LYS A 154 -5.10 11.20 -17.35
CA LYS A 154 -4.27 11.87 -16.37
C LYS A 154 -3.40 10.85 -15.64
N VAL A 155 -2.11 11.14 -15.55
CA VAL A 155 -1.12 10.31 -14.86
C VAL A 155 -0.24 11.19 -13.94
N PRO A 156 0.32 10.63 -12.87
CA PRO A 156 1.23 11.36 -11.98
C PRO A 156 2.56 11.69 -12.67
N PRO A 157 3.33 12.68 -12.14
CA PRO A 157 4.60 13.10 -12.75
C PRO A 157 5.66 12.01 -12.86
N THR A 158 5.62 11.01 -11.97
CA THR A 158 6.55 9.88 -11.90
C THR A 158 6.06 8.64 -12.66
N TRP A 159 5.04 8.81 -13.52
CA TRP A 159 4.57 7.75 -14.40
C TRP A 159 5.68 7.27 -15.35
N PRO A 160 5.99 5.96 -15.40
CA PRO A 160 7.13 5.41 -16.15
C PRO A 160 6.93 5.34 -17.67
N LYS A 161 5.85 5.91 -18.20
CA LYS A 161 5.50 5.92 -19.64
C LYS A 161 5.23 4.53 -20.23
N VAL A 162 4.80 3.60 -19.39
CA VAL A 162 4.29 2.28 -19.82
C VAL A 162 2.77 2.34 -19.96
N PRO A 163 2.12 1.48 -20.75
CA PRO A 163 0.67 1.52 -20.97
C PRO A 163 -0.12 0.93 -19.79
N LEU A 164 0.23 1.31 -18.57
CA LEU A 164 -0.39 0.87 -17.32
C LEU A 164 -0.66 2.06 -16.39
N LEU A 165 -1.68 1.96 -15.56
CA LEU A 165 -1.90 2.86 -14.44
C LEU A 165 -0.99 2.43 -13.26
N ILE A 166 0.30 2.67 -13.45
CA ILE A 166 1.37 2.48 -12.47
C ILE A 166 2.16 3.77 -12.33
N ASP A 167 2.57 4.11 -11.13
CA ASP A 167 3.47 5.23 -10.83
C ASP A 167 4.73 4.68 -10.17
N SER A 168 5.88 5.30 -10.40
CA SER A 168 7.19 4.83 -9.92
C SER A 168 7.91 5.96 -9.14
N PRO A 169 7.38 6.39 -7.99
CA PRO A 169 7.97 7.45 -7.17
C PRO A 169 9.16 6.92 -6.36
N ASP A 170 10.13 7.78 -6.10
CA ASP A 170 11.31 7.49 -5.28
C ASP A 170 11.02 7.62 -3.76
N TYR A 171 9.95 7.01 -3.26
CA TYR A 171 9.65 7.07 -1.83
C TYR A 171 10.68 6.30 -1.00
N PRO A 172 11.13 6.86 0.14
CA PRO A 172 12.00 6.13 1.07
C PRO A 172 11.37 4.80 1.47
N THR A 173 12.06 3.72 1.09
CA THR A 173 11.66 2.34 1.36
C THR A 173 12.77 1.65 2.13
N THR A 174 12.44 0.97 3.22
CA THR A 174 13.40 0.27 4.06
C THR A 174 12.97 -1.15 4.35
N PHE A 175 13.93 -2.05 4.39
CA PHE A 175 13.81 -3.42 4.86
C PHE A 175 14.68 -3.58 6.10
N LYS A 176 14.08 -3.95 7.23
CA LYS A 176 14.79 -4.13 8.49
C LYS A 176 14.26 -5.35 9.23
N GLY A 177 15.03 -6.43 9.21
CA GLY A 177 14.61 -7.70 9.83
C GLY A 177 13.33 -8.22 9.18
N ASP A 178 12.27 -8.33 9.95
CA ASP A 178 10.97 -8.84 9.53
C ASP A 178 10.05 -7.77 8.90
N ALA A 179 10.49 -6.51 8.80
CA ALA A 179 9.65 -5.40 8.37
C ALA A 179 10.06 -4.80 7.04
N VAL A 180 9.07 -4.44 6.22
CA VAL A 180 9.17 -3.51 5.10
C VAL A 180 8.38 -2.25 5.45
N GLU A 181 8.97 -1.08 5.21
CA GLU A 181 8.36 0.23 5.47
C GLU A 181 8.54 1.17 4.29
N VAL A 182 7.46 1.91 3.96
CA VAL A 182 7.47 2.99 2.97
C VAL A 182 6.98 4.28 3.63
N SER A 183 7.72 5.37 3.44
CA SER A 183 7.39 6.70 3.94
C SER A 183 6.97 7.63 2.79
N ILE A 184 5.74 8.14 2.81
CA ILE A 184 5.17 8.99 1.75
C ILE A 184 4.83 10.37 2.32
N PRO A 185 5.34 11.48 1.73
CA PRO A 185 4.92 12.82 2.12
C PRO A 185 3.41 13.02 1.92
N LEU A 186 2.71 13.51 2.93
CA LEU A 186 1.25 13.76 2.84
C LEU A 186 0.89 14.77 1.76
N SER A 187 1.82 15.68 1.40
CA SER A 187 1.64 16.63 0.31
C SER A 187 1.52 15.98 -1.08
N LEU A 188 1.92 14.72 -1.23
CA LEU A 188 1.81 13.95 -2.47
C LEU A 188 0.54 13.09 -2.52
N LEU A 189 -0.28 13.12 -1.48
CA LEU A 189 -1.55 12.41 -1.38
C LEU A 189 -2.69 13.41 -1.30
N GLY A 190 -3.77 13.19 -2.03
CA GLY A 190 -4.96 14.04 -2.01
C GLY A 190 -5.74 13.96 -0.70
N GLY A 191 -5.48 12.93 0.10
CA GLY A 191 -6.07 12.68 1.41
C GLY A 191 -5.97 11.20 1.76
N ILE A 192 -5.47 10.89 2.95
CA ILE A 192 -5.34 9.50 3.42
C ILE A 192 -6.03 9.27 4.77
N GLY A 193 -6.38 10.35 5.47
CA GLY A 193 -7.02 10.25 6.79
C GLY A 193 -8.32 9.46 6.73
N GLY A 194 -8.43 8.41 7.55
CA GLY A 194 -9.60 7.54 7.61
C GLY A 194 -9.71 6.53 6.46
N ALA A 195 -8.77 6.49 5.52
CA ALA A 195 -8.74 5.45 4.49
C ALA A 195 -8.63 4.06 5.13
N SER A 196 -9.28 3.09 4.49
CA SER A 196 -9.13 1.68 4.85
C SER A 196 -7.95 1.07 4.08
N PHE A 197 -7.36 0.02 4.64
CA PHE A 197 -6.29 -0.73 3.97
C PHE A 197 -6.31 -2.20 4.36
N ASP A 198 -5.58 -3.00 3.60
CA ASP A 198 -5.21 -4.37 3.91
C ASP A 198 -3.71 -4.57 3.67
N GLY A 199 -3.18 -5.74 3.96
CA GLY A 199 -1.83 -6.17 3.62
C GLY A 199 -1.86 -7.42 2.76
N VAL A 200 -1.07 -7.42 1.68
CA VAL A 200 -0.97 -8.55 0.75
C VAL A 200 0.48 -8.79 0.38
N THR A 201 0.87 -10.04 0.25
CA THR A 201 2.08 -10.44 -0.48
C THR A 201 1.68 -11.25 -1.70
N ALA A 202 2.27 -10.92 -2.84
CA ALA A 202 1.87 -11.51 -4.12
C ALA A 202 3.04 -11.66 -5.09
N GLY A 203 2.87 -12.57 -6.04
CA GLY A 203 3.64 -12.66 -7.27
C GLY A 203 2.82 -12.17 -8.44
N LEU A 204 3.42 -11.34 -9.29
CA LEU A 204 2.84 -10.91 -10.55
C LEU A 204 3.65 -11.49 -11.71
N LYS A 205 3.01 -11.59 -12.86
CA LYS A 205 3.61 -12.07 -14.11
C LYS A 205 3.46 -11.02 -15.20
N VAL A 206 4.55 -10.75 -15.92
CA VAL A 206 4.55 -9.90 -17.11
C VAL A 206 4.14 -10.75 -18.32
N ASN A 207 3.11 -10.33 -19.03
CA ASN A 207 2.69 -10.96 -20.28
C ASN A 207 3.36 -10.29 -21.48
N GLY A 208 3.56 -11.00 -22.57
CA GLY A 208 4.13 -10.47 -23.81
C GLY A 208 3.20 -9.55 -24.59
N ASN A 209 1.91 -9.58 -24.28
CA ASN A 209 0.94 -8.70 -24.92
C ASN A 209 0.77 -7.42 -24.09
N LEU A 210 1.14 -6.27 -24.67
CA LEU A 210 1.09 -4.96 -24.02
C LEU A 210 -0.34 -4.47 -23.67
N HIS A 211 -1.39 -5.18 -24.06
CA HIS A 211 -2.75 -4.67 -23.94
C HIS A 211 -3.79 -5.72 -23.52
N SER A 212 -3.39 -6.93 -23.06
CA SER A 212 -4.41 -7.89 -22.65
C SER A 212 -3.91 -9.04 -21.76
N PRO A 213 -3.93 -8.85 -20.51
CA PRO A 213 -3.37 -7.76 -19.70
C PRO A 213 -1.84 -7.84 -19.65
N LEU A 214 -1.14 -6.69 -19.60
CA LEU A 214 0.33 -6.70 -19.57
C LEU A 214 0.87 -7.25 -18.24
N LEU A 215 0.29 -6.86 -17.09
CA LEU A 215 0.77 -7.25 -15.77
C LEU A 215 -0.35 -7.86 -14.94
N CYS A 216 -0.28 -9.16 -14.76
CA CYS A 216 -1.25 -9.97 -14.00
C CYS A 216 -0.79 -10.24 -12.57
N VAL A 217 -1.71 -10.23 -11.61
CA VAL A 217 -1.51 -10.98 -10.37
C VAL A 217 -1.58 -12.47 -10.70
N ASP A 218 -0.47 -13.18 -10.52
CA ASP A 218 -0.38 -14.62 -10.81
C ASP A 218 -0.65 -15.47 -9.57
N ASN A 219 -0.10 -15.05 -8.43
CA ASN A 219 -0.25 -15.75 -7.16
C ASN A 219 -0.38 -14.78 -5.99
N VAL A 220 -1.29 -15.05 -5.07
CA VAL A 220 -1.40 -14.35 -3.78
C VAL A 220 -0.84 -15.28 -2.72
N PHE A 221 0.28 -14.88 -2.08
CA PHE A 221 0.93 -15.68 -1.05
C PHE A 221 0.18 -15.56 0.27
N LYS A 222 -0.17 -14.33 0.66
CA LYS A 222 -0.86 -14.02 1.91
C LYS A 222 -1.73 -12.77 1.79
N VAL A 223 -2.90 -12.80 2.43
CA VAL A 223 -3.74 -11.63 2.72
C VAL A 223 -3.84 -11.49 4.23
N ALA A 224 -3.51 -10.35 4.79
CA ALA A 224 -3.49 -10.13 6.24
C ALA A 224 -4.88 -10.32 6.87
N SER A 225 -5.93 -9.75 6.27
CA SER A 225 -7.31 -9.95 6.72
C SER A 225 -7.89 -11.34 6.36
N GLY A 226 -7.26 -12.05 5.44
CA GLY A 226 -7.74 -13.32 4.89
C GLY A 226 -8.75 -13.20 3.74
N ASN A 227 -9.32 -12.02 3.46
CA ASN A 227 -10.40 -11.86 2.48
C ASN A 227 -10.44 -10.52 1.72
N LEU A 228 -9.38 -9.70 1.82
CA LEU A 228 -9.28 -8.35 1.20
C LEU A 228 -10.41 -7.38 1.61
N SER A 229 -10.94 -7.51 2.81
CA SER A 229 -12.04 -6.67 3.30
C SER A 229 -11.62 -5.26 3.72
N LEU A 230 -10.32 -4.94 3.67
CA LEU A 230 -9.71 -3.67 4.08
C LEU A 230 -10.11 -3.25 5.52
N PRO A 231 -9.91 -4.12 6.54
CA PRO A 231 -10.34 -3.82 7.90
C PRO A 231 -9.45 -2.78 8.60
N GLY A 232 -8.23 -2.58 8.13
CA GLY A 232 -7.31 -1.59 8.66
C GLY A 232 -7.83 -0.17 8.45
N LYS A 233 -7.54 0.75 9.38
CA LYS A 233 -7.86 2.17 9.28
C LYS A 233 -6.60 2.99 9.48
N VAL A 234 -6.38 3.94 8.57
CA VAL A 234 -5.28 4.89 8.71
C VAL A 234 -5.56 5.81 9.88
N ALA A 235 -4.69 5.78 10.87
CA ALA A 235 -4.78 6.66 12.02
C ALA A 235 -3.96 7.93 11.81
N THR A 236 -4.46 9.04 12.36
CA THR A 236 -3.68 10.28 12.47
C THR A 236 -2.85 10.22 13.75
N GLY A 237 -1.54 9.99 13.61
CA GLY A 237 -0.58 10.20 14.69
C GLY A 237 -0.47 11.69 15.01
N LYS A 238 -0.38 12.02 16.30
CA LYS A 238 -0.05 13.37 16.77
C LYS A 238 1.44 13.64 16.57
#